data_22f9d40451c11116fdc11ec6efcdd1dc
#
_entry.id   22f9d40451c11116fdc11ec6efcdd1dc
#
_cell.length_a   1.000
_cell.length_b   1.000
_cell.length_c   1.000
_cell.angle_alpha   90.00
_cell.angle_beta   90.00
_cell.angle_gamma   90.00
#
_symmetry.space_group_name_H-M   'P 1'
#
loop_
_entity.id
_entity.type
_entity.pdbx_description
1 polymer ?
#
loop_
_entity_poly.entity_id
_entity_poly.type
_entity_poly.pdbx_seq_one_letter_code
_entity_poly.pdbx_strand_id
1 'polypeptide(L)'
;MNWKDYSSLKSDGNVSFAKETVDGNEVIMLVQKSWDGSTGVANADSKMEYSLSDLESEKARYDREMARAKAQSDGLAAAISDFKKL
;
A
#
# COMPACT_ATOMS: atom_id res chain seq x y z
N MET A 1 -4.21 -5.19 0.96
CA MET A 1 -4.05 -4.00 1.82
C MET A 1 -3.89 -2.75 0.97
N ASN A 2 -4.43 -1.65 1.41
CA ASN A 2 -4.22 -0.36 0.77
C ASN A 2 -2.99 0.32 1.40
N TRP A 3 -1.90 0.43 0.65
CA TRP A 3 -0.61 0.90 1.20
C TRP A 3 -0.63 2.35 1.70
N LYS A 4 -1.55 3.18 1.23
CA LYS A 4 -1.69 4.56 1.73
C LYS A 4 -2.07 4.60 3.21
N ASP A 5 -2.69 3.54 3.73
CA ASP A 5 -3.15 3.45 5.12
C ASP A 5 -2.13 2.77 6.05
N TYR A 6 -1.02 2.25 5.48
CA TYR A 6 -0.05 1.47 6.24
C TYR A 6 0.50 2.21 7.46
N SER A 7 0.92 3.45 7.29
CA SER A 7 1.52 4.22 8.40
C SER A 7 0.54 4.47 9.54
N SER A 8 -0.73 4.79 9.23
CA SER A 8 -1.78 4.98 10.24
C SER A 8 -2.09 3.67 10.96
N LEU A 9 -2.25 2.58 10.23
CA LEU A 9 -2.52 1.25 10.80
C LEU A 9 -1.38 0.78 11.69
N LYS A 10 -0.13 1.04 11.29
CA LYS A 10 1.04 0.72 12.09
C LYS A 10 1.06 1.53 13.39
N SER A 11 0.78 2.82 13.33
CA SER A 11 0.72 3.70 14.51
C SER A 11 -0.35 3.25 15.49
N ASP A 12 -1.47 2.76 15.00
CA ASP A 12 -2.57 2.24 15.81
C ASP A 12 -2.31 0.81 16.35
N GLY A 13 -1.21 0.18 15.95
CA GLY A 13 -0.88 -1.20 16.34
C GLY A 13 -1.71 -2.26 15.62
N ASN A 14 -2.38 -1.91 14.54
CA ASN A 14 -3.29 -2.80 13.82
C ASN A 14 -2.63 -3.54 12.66
N VAL A 15 -1.42 -3.18 12.28
CA VAL A 15 -0.64 -3.86 11.25
C VAL A 15 0.83 -3.91 11.65
N SER A 16 1.49 -5.01 11.33
CA SER A 16 2.93 -5.19 11.56
C SER A 16 3.48 -6.30 10.69
N PHE A 17 4.79 -6.28 10.48
CA PHE A 17 5.49 -7.42 9.87
C PHE A 17 6.01 -8.34 10.97
N ALA A 18 5.91 -9.64 10.75
CA ALA A 18 6.42 -10.66 11.67
C ALA A 18 7.09 -11.79 10.89
N LYS A 19 8.12 -12.37 11.48
CA LYS A 19 8.76 -13.57 10.94
C LYS A 19 8.02 -14.79 11.43
N GLU A 20 7.75 -15.73 10.52
CA GLU A 20 7.14 -17.02 10.85
C GLU A 20 7.91 -18.15 10.15
N THR A 21 7.86 -19.33 10.73
CA THR A 21 8.41 -20.55 10.11
C THR A 21 7.27 -21.33 9.49
N VAL A 22 7.34 -21.55 8.18
CA VAL A 22 6.37 -22.34 7.42
C VAL A 22 7.12 -23.45 6.68
N ASP A 23 6.78 -24.69 6.94
CA ASP A 23 7.40 -25.87 6.35
C ASP A 23 8.94 -25.88 6.47
N GLY A 24 9.45 -25.43 7.63
CA GLY A 24 10.88 -25.36 7.90
C GLY A 24 11.58 -24.13 7.31
N ASN A 25 10.88 -23.27 6.62
CA ASN A 25 11.42 -22.03 6.02
C ASN A 25 10.94 -20.80 6.78
N GLU A 26 11.84 -19.85 6.99
CA GLU A 26 11.50 -18.56 7.57
C GLU A 26 10.90 -17.65 6.50
N VAL A 27 9.72 -17.10 6.77
CA VAL A 27 9.03 -16.18 5.89
C VAL A 27 8.62 -14.92 6.66
N ILE A 28 8.38 -13.83 5.95
CA ILE A 28 7.89 -12.59 6.54
C ILE A 28 6.43 -12.41 6.19
N MET A 29 5.60 -12.25 7.22
CA MET A 29 4.16 -12.06 7.09
C MET A 29 3.77 -10.63 7.45
N LEU A 30 2.87 -10.04 6.67
CA LEU A 30 2.14 -8.86 7.07
C LEU A 30 0.92 -9.32 7.87
N VAL A 31 0.87 -8.95 9.13
CA VAL A 31 -0.20 -9.32 10.06
C VAL A 31 -1.11 -8.12 10.23
N GLN A 32 -2.38 -8.28 9.93
CA GLN A 32 -3.38 -7.23 10.05
C GLN A 32 -4.49 -7.67 11.00
N LYS A 33 -4.77 -6.84 11.99
CA LYS A 33 -5.86 -7.04 12.93
C LYS A 33 -7.16 -6.48 12.36
N SER A 34 -8.26 -7.16 12.67
CA SER A 34 -9.60 -6.69 12.30
C SER A 34 -10.61 -7.06 13.38
N TRP A 35 -11.74 -6.39 13.38
CA TRP A 35 -12.83 -6.61 14.34
C TRP A 35 -14.15 -6.72 13.59
N ASP A 36 -15.08 -7.46 14.18
CA ASP A 36 -16.45 -7.50 13.68
C ASP A 36 -17.11 -6.14 13.92
N GLY A 37 -17.61 -5.52 12.86
CA GLY A 37 -18.24 -4.20 12.93
C GLY A 37 -19.55 -4.16 13.71
N SER A 38 -20.21 -5.31 13.89
CA SER A 38 -21.50 -5.40 14.61
C SER A 38 -21.30 -5.66 16.10
N THR A 39 -20.32 -6.49 16.48
CA THR A 39 -20.13 -6.95 17.85
C THR A 39 -18.92 -6.36 18.53
N GLY A 40 -17.97 -5.79 17.79
CA GLY A 40 -16.69 -5.32 18.29
C GLY A 40 -15.73 -6.45 18.71
N VAL A 41 -16.08 -7.71 18.45
CA VAL A 41 -15.23 -8.86 18.76
C VAL A 41 -14.08 -8.93 17.76
N ALA A 42 -12.86 -9.18 18.26
CA ALA A 42 -11.68 -9.33 17.43
C ALA A 42 -11.81 -10.58 16.53
N ASN A 43 -11.59 -10.42 15.24
CA ASN A 43 -11.44 -11.52 14.29
C ASN A 43 -10.04 -12.13 14.41
N ALA A 44 -9.86 -13.32 13.84
CA ALA A 44 -8.53 -13.87 13.66
C ALA A 44 -7.69 -12.92 12.81
N ASP A 45 -6.38 -12.80 13.13
CA ASP A 45 -5.46 -11.94 12.39
C ASP A 45 -5.37 -12.41 10.93
N SER A 46 -5.43 -11.45 10.02
CA SER A 46 -5.17 -11.69 8.61
C SER A 46 -3.65 -11.68 8.38
N LYS A 47 -3.13 -12.71 7.72
CA LYS A 47 -1.70 -12.81 7.43
C LYS A 47 -1.48 -13.01 5.94
N MET A 48 -0.52 -12.29 5.39
CA MET A 48 -0.11 -12.44 4.00
C MET A 48 1.41 -12.40 3.91
N GLU A 49 1.99 -13.37 3.19
CA GLU A 49 3.43 -13.42 2.97
C GLU A 49 3.86 -12.36 1.97
N TYR A 50 4.93 -11.64 2.30
CA TYR A 50 5.58 -10.69 1.41
C TYR A 50 7.08 -10.89 1.41
N SER A 51 7.72 -10.75 0.25
CA SER A 51 9.16 -10.59 0.14
C SER A 51 9.51 -9.10 -0.04
N LEU A 52 10.77 -8.75 0.22
CA LEU A 52 11.26 -7.39 -0.07
C LEU A 52 11.10 -7.07 -1.56
N SER A 53 11.36 -8.05 -2.43
CA SER A 53 11.19 -7.90 -3.87
C SER A 53 9.73 -7.57 -4.25
N ASP A 54 8.75 -8.20 -3.60
CA ASP A 54 7.33 -7.90 -3.81
C ASP A 54 7.01 -6.45 -3.47
N LEU A 55 7.49 -5.98 -2.32
CA LEU A 55 7.26 -4.61 -1.86
C LEU A 55 7.94 -3.59 -2.77
N GLU A 56 9.16 -3.85 -3.18
CA GLU A 56 9.90 -2.98 -4.11
C GLU A 56 9.23 -2.91 -5.48
N SER A 57 8.71 -4.03 -5.98
CA SER A 57 7.98 -4.08 -7.25
C SER A 57 6.69 -3.28 -7.19
N GLU A 58 5.94 -3.38 -6.09
CA GLU A 58 4.74 -2.59 -5.85
C GLU A 58 5.07 -1.09 -5.83
N LYS A 59 6.11 -0.70 -5.08
CA LYS A 59 6.55 0.68 -5.02
C LYS A 59 6.94 1.21 -6.40
N ALA A 60 7.72 0.43 -7.17
CA ALA A 60 8.14 0.83 -8.50
C ALA A 60 6.95 1.05 -9.44
N ARG A 61 5.90 0.22 -9.31
CA ARG A 61 4.67 0.38 -10.09
C ARG A 61 3.99 1.71 -9.78
N TYR A 62 3.82 2.05 -8.51
CA TYR A 62 3.21 3.31 -8.11
C TYR A 62 4.07 4.52 -8.49
N ASP A 63 5.39 4.40 -8.40
CA ASP A 63 6.31 5.46 -8.84
C ASP A 63 6.15 5.74 -10.34
N ARG A 64 5.98 4.70 -11.17
CA ARG A 64 5.70 4.86 -12.61
C ARG A 64 4.34 5.49 -12.87
N GLU A 65 3.31 5.10 -12.11
CA GLU A 65 1.96 5.70 -12.20
C GLU A 65 2.00 7.18 -11.83
N MET A 66 2.74 7.53 -10.80
CA MET A 66 2.93 8.93 -10.38
C MET A 66 3.62 9.76 -11.46
N ALA A 67 4.69 9.23 -12.07
CA ALA A 67 5.40 9.90 -13.16
C ALA A 67 4.48 10.11 -14.37
N ARG A 68 3.66 9.11 -14.70
CA ARG A 68 2.69 9.20 -15.79
C ARG A 68 1.61 10.24 -15.48
N ALA A 69 1.07 10.25 -14.28
CA ALA A 69 0.08 11.21 -13.86
C ALA A 69 0.65 12.64 -13.88
N LYS A 70 1.90 12.81 -13.45
CA LYS A 70 2.59 14.10 -13.51
C LYS A 70 2.74 14.59 -14.95
N ALA A 71 3.15 13.71 -15.87
CA ALA A 71 3.28 14.06 -17.27
C ALA A 71 1.95 14.51 -17.89
N GLN A 72 0.84 13.84 -17.53
CA GLN A 72 -0.50 14.22 -17.98
C GLN A 72 -0.90 15.60 -17.42
N SER A 73 -0.63 15.83 -16.14
CA SER A 73 -0.91 17.12 -15.51
C SER A 73 -0.11 18.26 -16.12
N ASP A 74 1.19 18.03 -16.39
CA ASP A 74 2.06 19.02 -17.03
C ASP A 74 1.58 19.33 -18.45
N GLY A 75 1.16 18.32 -19.20
CA GLY A 75 0.60 18.50 -20.53
C GLY A 75 -0.68 19.35 -20.53
N LEU A 76 -1.57 19.07 -19.58
CA LEU A 76 -2.81 19.85 -19.40
C LEU A 76 -2.51 21.29 -19.00
N ALA A 77 -1.53 21.52 -18.13
CA ALA A 77 -1.13 22.88 -17.78
C ALA A 77 -0.63 23.68 -18.98
N ALA A 78 0.16 23.05 -19.84
CA ALA A 78 0.61 23.66 -21.08
C ALA A 78 -0.57 23.97 -22.04
N ALA A 79 -1.49 23.01 -22.18
CA ALA A 79 -2.67 23.19 -23.01
C ALA A 79 -3.57 24.33 -22.50
N ILE A 80 -3.77 24.42 -21.20
CA ILE A 80 -4.55 25.50 -20.59
C ILE A 80 -3.88 26.86 -20.85
N SER A 81 -2.57 26.93 -20.70
CA SER A 81 -1.81 28.15 -21.00
C SER A 81 -2.00 28.58 -22.45
N ASP A 82 -1.89 27.65 -23.40
CA ASP A 82 -2.09 27.94 -24.81
C ASP A 82 -3.52 28.37 -25.13
N PHE A 83 -4.49 27.72 -24.51
CA PHE A 83 -5.92 28.07 -24.66
C PHE A 83 -6.19 29.50 -24.21
N LYS A 84 -5.62 29.93 -23.09
CA LYS A 84 -5.80 31.27 -22.54
C LYS A 84 -5.19 32.38 -23.38
N LYS A 85 -4.28 32.04 -24.28
CA LYS A 85 -3.63 33.01 -25.20
C LYS A 85 -4.48 33.34 -26.42
N LEU A 86 -5.55 32.60 -26.68
CA LEU A 86 -6.42 32.82 -27.84
C LEU A 86 -7.44 33.93 -27.62
#